data_eda0f4daa140872dc3c16df7373a5d87
#
_entry.id   eda0f4daa140872dc3c16df7373a5d87
#
_cell.length_a   1.000
_cell.length_b   1.000
_cell.length_c   1.000
_cell.angle_alpha   90.00
_cell.angle_beta   90.00
_cell.angle_gamma   90.00
#
_symmetry.space_group_name_H-M   'P 1'
#
loop_
_entity.id
_entity.type
_entity.pdbx_description
1 polymer ?
#
loop_
_entity_poly.entity_id
_entity_poly.type
_entity_poly.pdbx_seq_one_letter_code
_entity_poly.pdbx_strand_id
1 'polypeptide(L)'
;MKKYFVYKVAALMLCTALLTGCGQKSEDALPEDFPMDFVFSSGVGAWATSMTLEQDGAFSGAYYDADMGVCDEDYPNGTVYICDFSGRFSDIQKVDEYSYSLTLAELDSDYEAGKEWIENGTKNISSEPYGMEDGDKFILYLPDTPIDGLDEEFLSWWPGRYALESQPETLEMYGLYNVKMGYGFFE
;
A
#
# COMPACT_ATOMS: atom_id res chain seq x y z
N MET A 1 -71.86 10.02 -49.70
CA MET A 1 -71.47 11.44 -49.78
C MET A 1 -70.91 11.85 -48.43
N LYS A 2 -69.76 12.50 -48.41
CA LYS A 2 -69.01 13.15 -47.39
C LYS A 2 -67.72 12.40 -46.96
N LYS A 3 -66.65 13.04 -47.35
CA LYS A 3 -65.25 12.68 -47.27
C LYS A 3 -64.74 12.88 -45.81
N TYR A 4 -64.00 11.91 -45.31
CA TYR A 4 -63.31 12.03 -44.03
C TYR A 4 -61.89 12.49 -44.29
N PHE A 5 -61.56 13.64 -43.73
CA PHE A 5 -60.23 14.23 -43.77
C PHE A 5 -59.48 13.74 -42.51
N VAL A 6 -58.49 12.90 -42.72
CA VAL A 6 -57.64 12.36 -41.64
C VAL A 6 -56.44 13.24 -41.51
N TYR A 7 -56.37 13.98 -40.41
CA TYR A 7 -55.17 14.72 -40.03
C TYR A 7 -54.20 13.74 -39.32
N LYS A 8 -53.05 13.52 -39.93
CA LYS A 8 -51.93 12.89 -39.26
C LYS A 8 -51.20 13.93 -38.42
N VAL A 9 -51.34 13.84 -37.12
CA VAL A 9 -50.50 14.57 -36.18
C VAL A 9 -49.28 13.72 -35.92
N ALA A 10 -48.11 14.13 -36.47
CA ALA A 10 -46.84 13.56 -36.13
C ALA A 10 -46.37 14.17 -34.79
N ALA A 11 -46.50 13.39 -33.73
CA ALA A 11 -45.91 13.74 -32.43
C ALA A 11 -44.39 13.46 -32.49
N LEU A 12 -43.61 14.51 -32.60
CA LEU A 12 -42.16 14.47 -32.50
C LEU A 12 -41.81 14.33 -31.03
N MET A 13 -41.60 13.09 -30.55
CA MET A 13 -41.06 12.85 -29.22
C MET A 13 -39.55 13.22 -29.20
N LEU A 14 -39.27 14.38 -28.67
CA LEU A 14 -37.89 14.80 -28.36
C LEU A 14 -37.43 14.05 -27.10
N CYS A 15 -36.79 12.90 -27.28
CA CYS A 15 -36.10 12.22 -26.19
C CYS A 15 -34.87 13.05 -25.79
N THR A 16 -35.00 13.93 -24.81
CA THR A 16 -33.88 14.48 -24.09
C THR A 16 -33.31 13.38 -23.21
N ALA A 17 -32.28 12.69 -23.73
CA ALA A 17 -31.43 11.85 -22.91
C ALA A 17 -30.69 12.77 -21.90
N LEU A 18 -31.20 12.81 -20.68
CA LEU A 18 -30.44 13.30 -19.54
C LEU A 18 -29.29 12.31 -19.31
N LEU A 19 -28.14 12.61 -19.89
CA LEU A 19 -26.88 12.05 -19.45
C LEU A 19 -26.63 12.60 -18.04
N THR A 20 -27.22 11.94 -17.05
CA THR A 20 -26.68 11.99 -15.70
C THR A 20 -25.34 11.28 -15.77
N GLY A 21 -24.29 12.02 -16.09
CA GLY A 21 -22.94 11.60 -15.82
C GLY A 21 -22.84 11.45 -14.30
N CYS A 22 -23.04 10.23 -13.78
CA CYS A 22 -22.34 9.81 -12.58
C CYS A 22 -20.86 10.02 -12.92
N GLY A 23 -20.26 11.03 -12.33
CA GLY A 23 -18.83 11.14 -12.29
C GLY A 23 -18.35 9.93 -11.50
N GLN A 24 -18.09 8.83 -12.19
CA GLN A 24 -17.22 7.79 -11.73
C GLN A 24 -15.89 8.53 -11.55
N LYS A 25 -15.47 8.79 -10.31
CA LYS A 25 -14.08 9.10 -10.04
C LYS A 25 -13.32 7.93 -10.65
N SER A 26 -12.58 8.15 -11.73
CA SER A 26 -11.60 7.21 -12.19
C SER A 26 -10.61 7.12 -11.04
N GLU A 27 -10.45 5.94 -10.43
CA GLU A 27 -9.28 5.68 -9.62
C GLU A 27 -8.08 5.92 -10.54
N ASP A 28 -7.20 6.82 -10.14
CA ASP A 28 -5.97 7.03 -10.88
C ASP A 28 -5.14 5.75 -10.66
N ALA A 29 -4.63 5.16 -11.72
CA ALA A 29 -3.73 4.02 -11.60
C ALA A 29 -2.38 4.49 -11.05
N LEU A 30 -1.66 3.60 -10.35
CA LEU A 30 -0.27 3.83 -9.99
C LEU A 30 0.60 4.00 -11.25
N PRO A 31 1.81 4.57 -11.13
CA PRO A 31 2.71 4.75 -12.26
C PRO A 31 2.95 3.47 -13.08
N GLU A 32 3.32 3.62 -14.36
CA GLU A 32 3.48 2.49 -15.30
C GLU A 32 4.69 1.59 -14.98
N ASP A 33 5.62 2.04 -14.15
CA ASP A 33 6.79 1.31 -13.71
C ASP A 33 6.53 0.33 -12.54
N PHE A 34 5.29 0.27 -12.05
CA PHE A 34 4.89 -0.79 -11.12
C PHE A 34 4.71 -2.13 -11.87
N PRO A 35 4.98 -3.30 -11.22
CA PRO A 35 5.13 -3.53 -9.77
C PRO A 35 6.43 -2.99 -9.18
N MET A 36 6.38 -2.64 -7.89
CA MET A 36 7.49 -2.09 -7.14
C MET A 36 7.67 -2.80 -5.80
N ASP A 37 8.92 -3.12 -5.45
CA ASP A 37 9.25 -3.73 -4.17
C ASP A 37 9.57 -2.67 -3.14
N PHE A 38 9.01 -2.82 -1.94
CA PHE A 38 9.20 -1.93 -0.81
C PHE A 38 9.72 -2.68 0.40
N VAL A 39 10.57 -2.04 1.18
CA VAL A 39 11.08 -2.56 2.44
C VAL A 39 10.89 -1.56 3.57
N PHE A 40 10.36 -2.05 4.69
CA PHE A 40 10.32 -1.36 5.97
C PHE A 40 11.21 -2.11 6.95
N SER A 41 12.25 -1.46 7.47
CA SER A 41 13.20 -2.10 8.38
C SER A 41 13.97 -1.07 9.21
N SER A 42 14.62 -1.52 10.28
CA SER A 42 15.54 -0.68 11.05
C SER A 42 16.90 -0.43 10.37
N GLY A 43 17.14 -1.07 9.24
CA GLY A 43 18.43 -0.99 8.52
C GLY A 43 19.55 -1.85 9.09
N VAL A 44 19.39 -2.49 10.26
CA VAL A 44 20.41 -3.35 10.89
C VAL A 44 20.17 -4.85 10.71
N GLY A 45 19.11 -5.23 10.01
CA GLY A 45 18.85 -6.59 9.54
C GLY A 45 18.24 -7.56 10.55
N ALA A 46 17.84 -7.10 11.75
CA ALA A 46 17.17 -7.97 12.74
C ALA A 46 15.76 -8.32 12.31
N TRP A 47 15.04 -7.35 11.75
CA TRP A 47 13.69 -7.50 11.24
C TRP A 47 13.48 -6.69 9.96
N ALA A 48 12.53 -7.14 9.16
CA ALA A 48 12.08 -6.42 7.98
C ALA A 48 10.67 -6.86 7.58
N THR A 49 9.93 -5.92 7.00
CA THR A 49 8.75 -6.18 6.20
C THR A 49 9.06 -5.85 4.76
N SER A 50 8.96 -6.83 3.89
CA SER A 50 9.08 -6.65 2.43
C SER A 50 7.72 -6.79 1.79
N MET A 51 7.46 -6.00 0.76
CA MET A 51 6.17 -5.99 0.06
C MET A 51 6.37 -5.64 -1.40
N THR A 52 5.71 -6.37 -2.30
CA THR A 52 5.55 -6.00 -3.71
C THR A 52 4.18 -5.38 -3.90
N LEU A 53 4.14 -4.16 -4.45
CA LEU A 53 2.90 -3.44 -4.78
C LEU A 53 2.72 -3.45 -6.30
N GLU A 54 1.57 -3.95 -6.75
CA GLU A 54 1.17 -4.02 -8.14
C GLU A 54 0.53 -2.70 -8.62
N GLN A 55 0.53 -2.46 -9.92
CA GLN A 55 -0.03 -1.25 -10.53
C GLN A 55 -1.52 -1.04 -10.22
N ASP A 56 -2.28 -2.13 -10.03
CA ASP A 56 -3.71 -2.10 -9.73
C ASP A 56 -4.02 -1.96 -8.22
N GLY A 57 -2.99 -1.74 -7.40
CA GLY A 57 -3.10 -1.60 -5.95
C GLY A 57 -3.12 -2.91 -5.16
N ALA A 58 -3.07 -4.08 -5.83
CA ALA A 58 -2.86 -5.34 -5.12
C ALA A 58 -1.43 -5.39 -4.54
N PHE A 59 -1.26 -6.05 -3.41
CA PHE A 59 0.07 -6.26 -2.84
C PHE A 59 0.18 -7.62 -2.14
N SER A 60 1.41 -8.10 -2.02
CA SER A 60 1.78 -9.22 -1.17
C SER A 60 3.13 -8.98 -0.53
N GLY A 61 3.36 -9.58 0.63
CA GLY A 61 4.60 -9.35 1.37
C GLY A 61 4.82 -10.34 2.49
N ALA A 62 5.93 -10.14 3.18
CA ALA A 62 6.31 -10.93 4.33
C ALA A 62 6.98 -10.06 5.39
N TYR A 63 6.66 -10.33 6.65
CA TYR A 63 7.38 -9.83 7.80
C TYR A 63 8.21 -10.93 8.43
N TYR A 64 9.39 -10.59 8.86
CA TYR A 64 10.33 -11.45 9.57
C TYR A 64 11.04 -10.68 10.67
N ASP A 65 11.09 -11.26 11.88
CA ASP A 65 11.94 -10.81 12.99
C ASP A 65 12.54 -12.01 13.70
N ALA A 66 13.83 -11.95 14.05
CA ALA A 66 14.56 -13.04 14.68
C ALA A 66 14.98 -12.68 16.10
N ASP A 67 14.53 -13.46 17.08
CA ASP A 67 15.03 -13.41 18.45
C ASP A 67 15.86 -14.68 18.77
N MET A 68 17.15 -14.56 18.56
CA MET A 68 18.12 -15.63 18.84
C MET A 68 18.37 -15.85 20.32
N GLY A 69 17.91 -14.94 21.19
CA GLY A 69 18.03 -15.04 22.64
C GLY A 69 16.97 -15.91 23.29
N VAL A 70 15.83 -16.10 22.60
CA VAL A 70 14.71 -16.95 23.06
C VAL A 70 14.82 -18.33 22.45
N CYS A 71 15.55 -19.24 23.12
CA CYS A 71 15.74 -20.61 22.68
C CYS A 71 15.54 -21.62 23.84
N ASP A 72 15.32 -22.91 23.50
CA ASP A 72 15.15 -24.03 24.43
C ASP A 72 15.74 -25.31 23.80
N GLU A 73 15.72 -26.44 24.53
CA GLU A 73 16.16 -27.73 24.03
C GLU A 73 15.40 -28.16 22.76
N ASP A 74 14.12 -27.84 22.66
CA ASP A 74 13.25 -28.18 21.53
C ASP A 74 13.46 -27.23 20.31
N TYR A 75 13.95 -26.00 20.53
CA TYR A 75 14.22 -25.00 19.49
C TYR A 75 15.55 -24.26 19.73
N PRO A 76 16.66 -24.97 19.60
CA PRO A 76 18.00 -24.43 19.87
C PRO A 76 18.43 -23.32 18.90
N ASN A 77 17.74 -23.18 17.77
CA ASN A 77 18.04 -22.15 16.74
C ASN A 77 17.33 -20.82 16.99
N GLY A 78 16.66 -20.68 18.15
CA GLY A 78 15.98 -19.43 18.50
C GLY A 78 14.51 -19.38 18.08
N THR A 79 13.94 -18.19 18.21
CA THR A 79 12.54 -17.89 17.88
C THR A 79 12.49 -16.89 16.74
N VAL A 80 11.55 -17.07 15.82
CA VAL A 80 11.26 -16.11 14.74
C VAL A 80 9.79 -15.73 14.76
N TYR A 81 9.53 -14.46 14.52
CA TYR A 81 8.20 -13.92 14.28
C TYR A 81 8.03 -13.72 12.80
N ILE A 82 6.96 -14.26 12.22
CA ILE A 82 6.73 -14.22 10.78
C ILE A 82 5.28 -13.92 10.46
N CYS A 83 5.07 -13.27 9.32
CA CYS A 83 3.75 -13.04 8.75
C CYS A 83 3.87 -12.96 7.23
N ASP A 84 3.30 -13.93 6.52
CA ASP A 84 3.03 -13.76 5.10
C ASP A 84 1.65 -13.12 4.96
N PHE A 85 1.56 -12.09 4.13
CA PHE A 85 0.35 -11.29 4.00
C PHE A 85 0.09 -10.88 2.55
N SER A 86 -1.16 -10.56 2.27
CA SER A 86 -1.59 -9.97 1.01
C SER A 86 -2.73 -8.99 1.24
N GLY A 87 -3.02 -8.16 0.25
CA GLY A 87 -4.10 -7.21 0.38
C GLY A 87 -4.29 -6.35 -0.86
N ARG A 88 -5.04 -5.27 -0.67
CA ARG A 88 -5.34 -4.34 -1.74
C ARG A 88 -5.52 -2.92 -1.21
N PHE A 89 -4.93 -1.98 -1.92
CA PHE A 89 -5.29 -0.58 -1.82
C PHE A 89 -6.43 -0.23 -2.78
N SER A 90 -7.33 0.63 -2.34
CA SER A 90 -8.41 1.25 -3.12
C SER A 90 -8.30 2.76 -3.08
N ASP A 91 -9.25 3.46 -3.75
CA ASP A 91 -9.31 4.92 -3.78
C ASP A 91 -7.95 5.57 -4.11
N ILE A 92 -7.20 4.95 -5.05
CA ILE A 92 -5.92 5.46 -5.52
C ILE A 92 -6.19 6.78 -6.23
N GLN A 93 -5.56 7.87 -5.76
CA GLN A 93 -5.75 9.20 -6.32
C GLN A 93 -4.42 9.94 -6.37
N LYS A 94 -4.08 10.48 -7.53
CA LYS A 94 -2.97 11.41 -7.65
C LYS A 94 -3.33 12.70 -6.90
N VAL A 95 -2.52 13.06 -5.89
CA VAL A 95 -2.73 14.24 -5.04
C VAL A 95 -2.07 15.46 -5.67
N ASP A 96 -0.83 15.30 -6.11
CA ASP A 96 -0.02 16.33 -6.76
C ASP A 96 0.99 15.73 -7.75
N GLU A 97 2.02 16.48 -8.12
CA GLU A 97 3.07 16.05 -9.04
C GLU A 97 3.87 14.86 -8.48
N TYR A 98 4.01 14.79 -7.17
CA TYR A 98 4.93 13.90 -6.45
C TYR A 98 4.26 12.84 -5.58
N SER A 99 2.94 12.83 -5.48
CA SER A 99 2.29 11.93 -4.52
C SER A 99 0.94 11.37 -4.97
N TYR A 100 0.64 10.17 -4.43
CA TYR A 100 -0.65 9.50 -4.51
C TYR A 100 -1.16 9.20 -3.11
N SER A 101 -2.46 9.32 -2.90
CA SER A 101 -3.13 8.79 -1.71
C SER A 101 -3.76 7.44 -2.01
N LEU A 102 -3.66 6.51 -1.07
CA LEU A 102 -4.20 5.17 -1.14
C LEU A 102 -4.98 4.86 0.13
N THR A 103 -6.07 4.11 0.02
CA THR A 103 -6.84 3.59 1.16
C THR A 103 -6.61 2.09 1.27
N LEU A 104 -6.21 1.59 2.44
CA LEU A 104 -6.10 0.15 2.66
C LEU A 104 -7.51 -0.45 2.72
N ALA A 105 -7.87 -1.26 1.74
CA ALA A 105 -9.19 -1.88 1.63
C ALA A 105 -9.22 -3.30 2.17
N GLU A 106 -8.15 -4.06 1.95
CA GLU A 106 -8.05 -5.47 2.36
C GLU A 106 -6.63 -5.74 2.86
N LEU A 107 -6.51 -6.49 3.95
CA LEU A 107 -5.26 -6.99 4.51
C LEU A 107 -5.53 -8.35 5.16
N ASP A 108 -4.98 -9.39 4.58
CA ASP A 108 -5.11 -10.77 5.02
C ASP A 108 -3.74 -11.36 5.34
N SER A 109 -3.65 -12.19 6.37
CA SER A 109 -2.46 -12.95 6.73
C SER A 109 -2.73 -14.45 6.71
N ASP A 110 -1.71 -15.24 6.37
CA ASP A 110 -1.82 -16.69 6.19
C ASP A 110 -2.19 -17.43 7.48
N TYR A 111 -1.84 -16.85 8.64
CA TYR A 111 -2.14 -17.42 9.95
C TYR A 111 -2.66 -16.37 10.92
N GLU A 112 -3.49 -16.81 11.88
CA GLU A 112 -3.83 -15.98 13.04
C GLU A 112 -2.58 -15.62 13.84
N ALA A 113 -2.46 -14.36 14.25
CA ALA A 113 -1.38 -13.90 15.10
C ALA A 113 -1.33 -14.70 16.42
N GLY A 114 -0.12 -15.07 16.86
CA GLY A 114 0.11 -15.87 18.04
C GLY A 114 0.06 -17.40 17.83
N LYS A 115 -0.15 -17.89 16.60
CA LYS A 115 0.03 -19.31 16.29
C LYS A 115 1.50 -19.68 16.38
N GLU A 116 1.81 -20.76 17.12
CA GLU A 116 3.17 -21.23 17.35
C GLU A 116 3.40 -22.65 16.79
N TRP A 117 4.59 -22.89 16.24
CA TRP A 117 5.06 -24.22 15.85
C TRP A 117 6.59 -24.28 15.85
N ILE A 118 7.13 -25.49 15.99
CA ILE A 118 8.58 -25.72 15.89
C ILE A 118 8.87 -26.44 14.59
N GLU A 119 9.81 -25.92 13.84
CA GLU A 119 10.28 -26.53 12.60
C GLU A 119 11.80 -26.37 12.48
N ASN A 120 12.49 -27.47 12.15
CA ASN A 120 13.96 -27.52 12.00
C ASN A 120 14.75 -26.91 13.19
N GLY A 121 14.22 -27.02 14.43
CA GLY A 121 14.83 -26.51 15.63
C GLY A 121 14.66 -24.99 15.82
N THR A 122 13.77 -24.37 15.10
CA THR A 122 13.36 -22.98 15.25
C THR A 122 11.91 -22.91 15.71
N LYS A 123 11.61 -22.10 16.71
CA LYS A 123 10.24 -21.76 17.09
C LYS A 123 9.74 -20.63 16.21
N ASN A 124 8.67 -20.90 15.49
CA ASN A 124 7.97 -19.91 14.67
C ASN A 124 6.75 -19.38 15.41
N ILE A 125 6.55 -18.09 15.40
CA ILE A 125 5.38 -17.42 15.96
C ILE A 125 4.79 -16.54 14.86
N SER A 126 3.54 -16.81 14.48
CA SER A 126 2.82 -15.93 13.57
C SER A 126 2.53 -14.59 14.25
N SER A 127 2.76 -13.48 13.54
CA SER A 127 2.49 -12.14 14.02
C SER A 127 1.57 -11.37 13.08
N GLU A 128 1.20 -10.15 13.45
CA GLU A 128 0.59 -9.18 12.53
C GLU A 128 1.62 -8.73 11.49
N PRO A 129 1.21 -8.24 10.30
CA PRO A 129 2.11 -7.72 9.26
C PRO A 129 2.67 -6.36 9.67
N TYR A 130 3.78 -6.38 10.42
CA TYR A 130 4.39 -5.19 11.01
C TYR A 130 4.66 -4.10 9.97
N GLY A 131 4.12 -2.92 10.22
CA GLY A 131 4.17 -1.76 9.33
C GLY A 131 2.89 -1.57 8.49
N MET A 132 2.11 -2.63 8.26
CA MET A 132 0.83 -2.57 7.55
C MET A 132 -0.37 -2.58 8.50
N GLU A 133 -0.19 -3.18 9.70
CA GLU A 133 -1.23 -3.24 10.72
C GLU A 133 -1.72 -1.85 11.10
N ASP A 134 -2.99 -1.76 11.49
CA ASP A 134 -3.65 -0.52 11.90
C ASP A 134 -3.65 0.63 10.86
N GLY A 135 -3.08 0.42 9.67
CA GLY A 135 -3.12 1.39 8.58
C GLY A 135 -4.51 1.52 7.97
N ASP A 136 -4.93 2.73 7.65
CA ASP A 136 -6.13 3.00 6.85
C ASP A 136 -5.79 3.85 5.61
N LYS A 137 -4.90 4.83 5.78
CA LYS A 137 -4.41 5.70 4.73
C LYS A 137 -2.92 5.58 4.54
N PHE A 138 -2.54 5.52 3.29
CA PHE A 138 -1.15 5.54 2.86
C PHE A 138 -0.91 6.66 1.86
N ILE A 139 0.33 7.16 1.82
CA ILE A 139 0.78 8.11 0.79
C ILE A 139 1.97 7.46 0.08
N LEU A 140 1.87 7.34 -1.24
CA LEU A 140 2.99 6.97 -2.07
C LEU A 140 3.67 8.26 -2.55
N TYR A 141 4.92 8.45 -2.17
CA TYR A 141 5.80 9.50 -2.67
C TYR A 141 6.65 8.97 -3.82
N LEU A 142 6.77 9.76 -4.87
CA LEU A 142 7.56 9.45 -6.07
C LEU A 142 9.03 9.86 -5.86
N PRO A 143 9.97 9.34 -6.67
CA PRO A 143 11.29 9.92 -6.80
C PRO A 143 11.20 11.43 -7.14
N ASP A 144 12.22 12.19 -6.77
CA ASP A 144 12.30 13.64 -6.89
C ASP A 144 11.31 14.46 -6.01
N THR A 145 10.53 13.80 -5.14
CA THR A 145 9.72 14.51 -4.12
C THR A 145 10.62 15.37 -3.23
N PRO A 146 10.41 16.70 -3.15
CA PRO A 146 11.13 17.54 -2.20
C PRO A 146 10.93 17.05 -0.76
N ILE A 147 12.02 16.89 0.00
CA ILE A 147 11.93 16.44 1.40
C ILE A 147 11.46 17.54 2.34
N ASP A 148 11.59 18.81 1.93
CA ASP A 148 11.09 19.93 2.70
C ASP A 148 9.55 19.90 2.77
N GLY A 149 9.05 19.72 3.99
CA GLY A 149 7.61 19.58 4.25
C GLY A 149 7.07 18.15 4.29
N LEU A 150 7.89 17.13 4.07
CA LEU A 150 7.51 15.74 4.37
C LEU A 150 7.48 15.52 5.89
N ASP A 151 6.67 14.54 6.31
CA ASP A 151 6.53 14.16 7.71
C ASP A 151 7.86 13.68 8.30
N GLU A 152 8.22 14.18 9.48
CA GLU A 152 9.49 13.81 10.14
C GLU A 152 9.51 12.33 10.55
N GLU A 153 8.35 11.73 10.89
CA GLU A 153 8.24 10.31 11.22
C GLU A 153 8.53 9.47 9.97
N PHE A 154 7.97 9.82 8.80
CA PHE A 154 8.29 9.19 7.54
C PHE A 154 9.79 9.27 7.21
N LEU A 155 10.36 10.49 7.26
CA LEU A 155 11.78 10.73 6.98
C LEU A 155 12.70 10.03 7.98
N SER A 156 12.22 9.68 9.17
CA SER A 156 13.01 8.91 10.15
C SER A 156 13.37 7.50 9.65
N TRP A 157 12.59 6.95 8.75
CA TRP A 157 12.79 5.63 8.13
C TRP A 157 13.56 5.69 6.81
N TRP A 158 13.70 6.89 6.22
CA TRP A 158 14.32 7.07 4.93
C TRP A 158 15.82 6.74 4.95
N PRO A 159 16.32 5.81 4.10
CA PRO A 159 17.73 5.46 4.05
C PRO A 159 18.66 6.64 3.72
N GLY A 160 18.19 7.59 2.88
CA GLY A 160 18.95 8.79 2.50
C GLY A 160 19.24 9.75 3.65
N ARG A 161 18.52 9.64 4.78
CA ARG A 161 18.77 10.43 6.00
C ARG A 161 20.21 10.30 6.52
N TYR A 162 20.86 9.17 6.27
CA TYR A 162 22.19 8.87 6.76
C TYR A 162 23.30 9.15 5.75
N ALA A 163 23.01 9.88 4.66
CA ALA A 163 24.00 10.27 3.68
C ALA A 163 25.14 11.08 4.35
N LEU A 164 26.39 10.63 4.14
CA LEU A 164 27.55 11.15 4.89
C LEU A 164 28.07 12.50 4.41
N GLU A 165 27.79 12.88 3.16
CA GLU A 165 28.37 14.10 2.56
C GLU A 165 27.43 15.29 2.56
N SER A 166 26.18 15.08 2.16
CA SER A 166 25.11 16.08 2.21
C SER A 166 23.77 15.37 2.15
N GLN A 167 22.80 15.82 2.93
CA GLN A 167 21.44 15.30 2.81
C GLN A 167 20.87 15.72 1.44
N PRO A 168 20.32 14.79 0.65
CA PRO A 168 19.64 15.13 -0.60
C PRO A 168 18.49 16.11 -0.34
N GLU A 169 18.15 16.91 -1.34
CA GLU A 169 17.02 17.84 -1.28
C GLU A 169 15.68 17.18 -1.66
N THR A 170 15.75 16.00 -2.28
CA THR A 170 14.61 15.22 -2.73
C THR A 170 14.77 13.74 -2.38
N LEU A 171 13.66 12.98 -2.38
CA LEU A 171 13.70 11.52 -2.34
C LEU A 171 14.32 11.00 -3.64
N GLU A 172 15.24 10.05 -3.55
CA GLU A 172 15.88 9.42 -4.72
C GLU A 172 15.17 8.13 -5.15
N MET A 173 14.12 7.73 -4.43
CA MET A 173 13.39 6.47 -4.56
C MET A 173 11.92 6.64 -4.20
N TYR A 174 11.10 5.66 -4.54
CA TYR A 174 9.72 5.61 -4.07
C TYR A 174 9.67 5.41 -2.55
N GLY A 175 8.69 6.05 -1.89
CA GLY A 175 8.41 5.85 -0.48
C GLY A 175 6.93 5.67 -0.22
N LEU A 176 6.54 4.61 0.49
CA LEU A 176 5.15 4.36 0.89
C LEU A 176 5.02 4.60 2.39
N TYR A 177 4.16 5.54 2.76
CA TYR A 177 3.97 6.02 4.13
C TYR A 177 2.66 5.55 4.72
N ASN A 178 2.71 4.75 5.79
CA ASN A 178 1.57 4.48 6.65
C ASN A 178 1.33 5.68 7.56
N VAL A 179 0.36 6.53 7.21
CA VAL A 179 0.12 7.82 7.86
C VAL A 179 -0.25 7.68 9.34
N LYS A 180 -1.02 6.63 9.69
CA LYS A 180 -1.50 6.43 11.05
C LYS A 180 -0.39 5.98 12.00
N MET A 181 0.49 5.12 11.53
CA MET A 181 1.54 4.52 12.35
C MET A 181 2.89 5.27 12.26
N GLY A 182 3.03 6.20 11.33
CA GLY A 182 4.28 6.91 11.12
C GLY A 182 5.38 6.04 10.47
N TYR A 183 5.03 4.96 9.76
CA TYR A 183 5.98 4.00 9.20
C TYR A 183 6.24 4.25 7.73
N GLY A 184 7.50 4.21 7.32
CA GLY A 184 7.94 4.42 5.94
C GLY A 184 8.56 3.17 5.34
N PHE A 185 8.02 2.74 4.20
CA PHE A 185 8.57 1.71 3.35
C PHE A 185 9.30 2.38 2.18
N PHE A 186 10.44 1.86 1.78
CA PHE A 186 11.23 2.41 0.68
C PHE A 186 11.62 1.32 -0.32
N GLU A 187 11.73 1.73 -1.60
CA GLU A 187 12.22 0.90 -2.70
C GLU A 187 13.65 0.38 -2.45
#